data_d1aa7434cd0944665f905e26135f3dc7
#
_entry.id   d1aa7434cd0944665f905e26135f3dc7
#
_cell.length_a   1.000
_cell.length_b   1.000
_cell.length_c   1.000
_cell.angle_alpha   90.00
_cell.angle_beta   90.00
_cell.angle_gamma   90.00
#
_symmetry.space_group_name_H-M   'P 1'
#
loop_
_entity.id
_entity.type
_entity.pdbx_description
1 polymer ?
#
loop_
_entity_poly.entity_id
_entity_poly.type
_entity_poly.pdbx_seq_one_letter_code
_entity_poly.pdbx_strand_id
1 'polypeptide(L)'
;MEVLDNLALGFGVAFSLQNLAYCFAGVALGTLIGVLPGISPLVAIGMLFPLTFTLPPIPSLIMLAGIYYGAQYGGSTTSILVNLPGETASAVTCIDGYQMARQGRAGPALAVAALASFFAGCVGTLLIAVAGPPLGEWALAFGPWEYCALMLMGLVGSAVLAQGDAVKGLAMVVLGLLLGVVGTDVNSGMARYTFGVPELWDGIGFTVIAVGLFAVAEIVINLESREPRKVFTDRVPRLMPSAEDLRQASWPAVRGTAVGALFGILPGTGPALSSFAAYMLEKKIARDPSRFGKGAIEGVAAPEAANNAAAQTGFIPTLTLGIPGSAVMALLVGAMIMQGLTPGPGVIAEKPELFWGIVASMWIGNLMLLVLNLPLVGLWVRLLRVPYRWLFPSVVMFCAIGNYSVSNNPVDVYLCAGIGVLGYVLAKLDCEPAPLLLGYVLGPLLEEHLRRAMLLARGDPTPFFTRPISLAFMIATALVLVAMVAPALRRGKGA
;
A
#
# COMPACT_ATOMS: atom_id res chain seq x y z
N MET A 1 -18.09 -16.26 -20.41
CA MET A 1 -17.01 -16.69 -21.33
C MET A 1 -15.88 -15.67 -21.32
N GLU A 2 -16.16 -14.41 -21.51
CA GLU A 2 -15.13 -13.33 -21.60
C GLU A 2 -14.14 -13.26 -20.40
N VAL A 3 -14.62 -13.40 -19.16
CA VAL A 3 -13.73 -13.39 -17.97
C VAL A 3 -12.80 -14.61 -17.94
N LEU A 4 -13.28 -15.78 -18.37
CA LEU A 4 -12.46 -16.99 -18.41
C LEU A 4 -11.41 -16.93 -19.51
N ASP A 5 -11.75 -16.38 -20.68
CA ASP A 5 -10.82 -16.20 -21.79
C ASP A 5 -9.72 -15.19 -21.42
N ASN A 6 -10.10 -14.12 -20.77
CA ASN A 6 -9.18 -13.11 -20.25
C ASN A 6 -8.29 -13.64 -19.11
N LEU A 7 -8.82 -14.49 -18.22
CA LEU A 7 -7.99 -15.18 -17.23
C LEU A 7 -7.00 -16.13 -17.89
N ALA A 8 -7.40 -16.86 -18.94
CA ALA A 8 -6.49 -17.71 -19.71
C ALA A 8 -5.35 -16.88 -20.33
N LEU A 9 -5.67 -15.71 -20.91
CA LEU A 9 -4.68 -14.75 -21.38
C LEU A 9 -3.72 -14.35 -20.24
N GLY A 10 -4.27 -13.93 -19.08
CA GLY A 10 -3.50 -13.53 -17.92
C GLY A 10 -2.56 -14.61 -17.41
N PHE A 11 -3.04 -15.85 -17.30
CA PHE A 11 -2.20 -16.99 -16.92
C PHE A 11 -1.13 -17.28 -17.98
N GLY A 12 -1.45 -17.15 -19.28
CA GLY A 12 -0.47 -17.29 -20.36
C GLY A 12 0.69 -16.28 -20.20
N VAL A 13 0.38 -15.04 -19.85
CA VAL A 13 1.38 -13.99 -19.55
C VAL A 13 2.15 -14.31 -18.27
N ALA A 14 1.45 -14.62 -17.18
CA ALA A 14 2.05 -14.81 -15.86
C ALA A 14 2.94 -16.05 -15.78
N PHE A 15 2.63 -17.14 -16.54
CA PHE A 15 3.44 -18.36 -16.61
C PHE A 15 4.67 -18.25 -17.51
N SER A 16 4.91 -17.11 -18.17
CA SER A 16 6.19 -16.92 -18.86
C SER A 16 7.34 -17.04 -17.84
N LEU A 17 8.46 -17.64 -18.24
CA LEU A 17 9.60 -17.86 -17.35
C LEU A 17 10.10 -16.53 -16.74
N GLN A 18 10.08 -15.46 -17.53
CA GLN A 18 10.46 -14.13 -17.10
C GLN A 18 9.53 -13.61 -15.99
N ASN A 19 8.21 -13.66 -16.20
CA ASN A 19 7.24 -13.16 -15.23
C ASN A 19 7.19 -14.02 -13.96
N LEU A 20 7.35 -15.34 -14.08
CA LEU A 20 7.50 -16.22 -12.91
C LEU A 20 8.76 -15.90 -12.10
N ALA A 21 9.89 -15.63 -12.76
CA ALA A 21 11.13 -15.28 -12.08
C ALA A 21 11.00 -13.95 -11.33
N TYR A 22 10.40 -12.92 -11.95
CA TYR A 22 10.19 -11.63 -11.28
C TYR A 22 9.09 -11.68 -10.22
N CYS A 23 8.04 -12.49 -10.40
CA CYS A 23 7.07 -12.77 -9.36
C CYS A 23 7.75 -13.40 -8.15
N PHE A 24 8.54 -14.46 -8.36
CA PHE A 24 9.30 -15.10 -7.29
C PHE A 24 10.28 -14.14 -6.61
N ALA A 25 11.05 -13.37 -7.39
CA ALA A 25 11.96 -12.37 -6.85
C ALA A 25 11.21 -11.33 -6.00
N GLY A 26 10.07 -10.84 -6.49
CA GLY A 26 9.22 -9.90 -5.77
C GLY A 26 8.73 -10.45 -4.44
N VAL A 27 8.10 -11.62 -4.43
CA VAL A 27 7.56 -12.22 -3.21
C VAL A 27 8.65 -12.62 -2.22
N ALA A 28 9.80 -13.09 -2.70
CA ALA A 28 10.94 -13.46 -1.86
C ALA A 28 11.59 -12.23 -1.22
N LEU A 29 11.85 -11.17 -1.99
CA LEU A 29 12.39 -9.90 -1.49
C LEU A 29 11.39 -9.20 -0.56
N GLY A 30 10.11 -9.20 -0.92
CA GLY A 30 9.06 -8.67 -0.06
C GLY A 30 9.01 -9.39 1.29
N THR A 31 8.98 -10.72 1.29
CA THR A 31 9.01 -11.52 2.53
C THR A 31 10.28 -11.26 3.33
N LEU A 32 11.44 -11.25 2.67
CA LEU A 32 12.73 -10.94 3.29
C LEU A 32 12.69 -9.61 4.05
N ILE A 33 12.23 -8.57 3.39
CA ILE A 33 12.21 -7.21 3.95
C ILE A 33 11.11 -7.10 5.01
N GLY A 34 9.93 -7.68 4.78
CA GLY A 34 8.84 -7.67 5.76
C GLY A 34 9.16 -8.39 7.07
N VAL A 35 10.03 -9.41 7.02
CA VAL A 35 10.56 -10.07 8.23
C VAL A 35 11.54 -9.17 8.99
N LEU A 36 12.14 -8.17 8.35
CA LEU A 36 13.08 -7.27 9.02
C LEU A 36 12.31 -6.18 9.78
N PRO A 37 12.32 -6.16 11.13
CA PRO A 37 11.54 -5.20 11.90
C PRO A 37 11.94 -3.76 11.60
N GLY A 38 10.97 -2.88 11.39
CA GLY A 38 11.20 -1.47 11.11
C GLY A 38 11.52 -1.18 9.63
N ILE A 39 11.22 -2.11 8.72
CA ILE A 39 11.25 -1.87 7.28
C ILE A 39 9.85 -2.16 6.72
N SER A 40 9.09 -1.11 6.48
CA SER A 40 7.71 -1.23 5.97
C SER A 40 7.68 -1.66 4.48
N PRO A 41 6.53 -2.14 3.97
CA PRO A 41 6.36 -2.40 2.53
C PRO A 41 6.66 -1.19 1.65
N LEU A 42 6.40 0.01 2.17
CA LEU A 42 6.72 1.27 1.48
C LEU A 42 8.23 1.45 1.29
N VAL A 43 9.01 1.15 2.34
CA VAL A 43 10.48 1.16 2.26
C VAL A 43 10.96 0.11 1.26
N ALA A 44 10.38 -1.10 1.31
CA ALA A 44 10.73 -2.19 0.43
C ALA A 44 10.54 -1.81 -1.04
N ILE A 45 9.36 -1.31 -1.37
CA ILE A 45 9.03 -0.88 -2.73
C ILE A 45 9.89 0.32 -3.12
N GLY A 46 9.98 1.36 -2.27
CA GLY A 46 10.77 2.55 -2.56
C GLY A 46 12.24 2.21 -2.85
N MET A 47 12.87 1.35 -2.04
CA MET A 47 14.26 0.93 -2.21
C MET A 47 14.47 0.12 -3.51
N LEU A 48 13.53 -0.75 -3.86
CA LEU A 48 13.63 -1.62 -5.03
C LEU A 48 13.01 -1.02 -6.29
N PHE A 49 12.31 0.09 -6.16
CA PHE A 49 11.64 0.79 -7.26
C PHE A 49 12.59 1.11 -8.44
N PRO A 50 13.80 1.68 -8.20
CA PRO A 50 14.72 1.98 -9.28
C PRO A 50 15.16 0.74 -10.07
N LEU A 51 15.26 -0.42 -9.41
CA LEU A 51 15.58 -1.68 -10.07
C LEU A 51 14.48 -2.09 -11.04
N THR A 52 13.22 -1.87 -10.67
CA THR A 52 12.07 -2.24 -11.50
C THR A 52 11.90 -1.33 -12.72
N PHE A 53 12.45 -0.13 -12.68
CA PHE A 53 12.39 0.82 -13.79
C PHE A 53 13.13 0.32 -15.05
N THR A 54 14.18 -0.47 -14.88
CA THR A 54 14.93 -1.07 -16.00
C THR A 54 14.23 -2.26 -16.65
N LEU A 55 13.12 -2.73 -16.07
CA LEU A 55 12.36 -3.87 -16.53
C LEU A 55 11.22 -3.45 -17.47
N PRO A 56 10.76 -4.35 -18.36
CA PRO A 56 9.51 -4.12 -19.08
C PRO A 56 8.33 -3.90 -18.13
N PRO A 57 7.24 -3.22 -18.55
CA PRO A 57 6.14 -2.84 -17.67
C PRO A 57 5.49 -4.00 -16.90
N ILE A 58 5.18 -5.12 -17.56
CA ILE A 58 4.49 -6.26 -16.94
C ILE A 58 5.36 -6.92 -15.86
N PRO A 59 6.60 -7.36 -16.13
CA PRO A 59 7.50 -7.90 -15.09
C PRO A 59 7.73 -6.93 -13.93
N SER A 60 7.87 -5.62 -14.22
CA SER A 60 8.06 -4.58 -13.21
C SER A 60 6.88 -4.54 -12.22
N LEU A 61 5.66 -4.44 -12.72
CA LEU A 61 4.46 -4.38 -11.88
C LEU A 61 4.18 -5.70 -11.15
N ILE A 62 4.43 -6.84 -11.78
CA ILE A 62 4.34 -8.16 -11.12
C ILE A 62 5.33 -8.23 -9.95
N MET A 63 6.57 -7.79 -10.14
CA MET A 63 7.59 -7.79 -9.10
C MET A 63 7.20 -6.84 -7.95
N LEU A 64 6.75 -5.62 -8.25
CA LEU A 64 6.34 -4.64 -7.23
C LEU A 64 5.11 -5.12 -6.43
N ALA A 65 4.12 -5.69 -7.11
CA ALA A 65 2.98 -6.32 -6.45
C ALA A 65 3.45 -7.46 -5.54
N GLY A 66 4.36 -8.32 -6.03
CA GLY A 66 4.98 -9.39 -5.25
C GLY A 66 5.70 -8.90 -4.01
N ILE A 67 6.44 -7.79 -4.11
CA ILE A 67 7.10 -7.16 -2.95
C ILE A 67 6.05 -6.71 -1.93
N TYR A 68 4.96 -6.13 -2.38
CA TYR A 68 3.91 -5.63 -1.51
C TYR A 68 3.30 -6.74 -0.66
N TYR A 69 2.67 -7.74 -1.28
CA TYR A 69 2.04 -8.79 -0.50
C TYR A 69 3.05 -9.75 0.15
N GLY A 70 4.27 -9.85 -0.37
CA GLY A 70 5.37 -10.54 0.31
C GLY A 70 5.74 -9.90 1.63
N ALA A 71 5.81 -8.57 1.68
CA ALA A 71 6.10 -7.83 2.90
C ALA A 71 4.97 -7.96 3.94
N GLN A 72 3.71 -8.09 3.51
CA GLN A 72 2.57 -8.37 4.41
C GLN A 72 2.80 -9.70 5.17
N TYR A 73 3.11 -10.78 4.46
CA TYR A 73 3.39 -12.09 5.08
C TYR A 73 4.62 -12.05 6.01
N GLY A 74 5.69 -11.37 5.57
CA GLY A 74 6.90 -11.20 6.38
C GLY A 74 6.62 -10.43 7.67
N GLY A 75 5.81 -9.38 7.60
CA GLY A 75 5.42 -8.54 8.73
C GLY A 75 4.66 -9.30 9.81
N SER A 76 3.79 -10.23 9.43
CA SER A 76 3.08 -11.12 10.36
C SER A 76 4.03 -12.02 11.14
N THR A 77 5.08 -12.53 10.48
CA THR A 77 6.12 -13.34 11.14
C THR A 77 6.81 -12.56 12.26
N THR A 78 7.18 -11.32 11.99
CA THR A 78 7.83 -10.44 12.98
C THR A 78 6.89 -10.08 14.12
N SER A 79 5.64 -9.77 13.82
CA SER A 79 4.59 -9.46 14.80
C SER A 79 4.39 -10.61 15.80
N ILE A 80 4.33 -11.84 15.31
CA ILE A 80 4.10 -13.05 16.12
C ILE A 80 5.34 -13.40 16.95
N LEU A 81 6.55 -13.31 16.37
CA LEU A 81 7.76 -13.83 17.02
C LEU A 81 8.50 -12.81 17.88
N VAL A 82 8.39 -11.52 17.56
CA VAL A 82 9.21 -10.46 18.19
C VAL A 82 8.36 -9.40 18.89
N ASN A 83 7.05 -9.39 18.68
CA ASN A 83 6.12 -8.36 19.16
C ASN A 83 6.45 -6.96 18.59
N LEU A 84 7.01 -6.94 17.39
CA LEU A 84 7.28 -5.72 16.64
C LEU A 84 6.53 -5.85 15.31
N PRO A 85 5.60 -4.94 15.00
CA PRO A 85 4.92 -5.01 13.72
C PRO A 85 5.91 -4.77 12.59
N GLY A 86 5.92 -5.65 11.58
CA GLY A 86 6.69 -5.43 10.36
C GLY A 86 6.10 -4.30 9.52
N GLU A 87 4.79 -4.07 9.69
CA GLU A 87 4.02 -3.00 9.07
C GLU A 87 2.84 -2.60 9.97
N THR A 88 2.21 -1.46 9.68
CA THR A 88 1.08 -0.94 10.50
C THR A 88 -0.11 -1.89 10.57
N ALA A 89 -0.39 -2.63 9.49
CA ALA A 89 -1.52 -3.58 9.46
C ALA A 89 -1.28 -4.80 10.35
N SER A 90 -0.04 -5.24 10.49
CA SER A 90 0.34 -6.40 11.32
C SER A 90 0.47 -6.06 12.82
N ALA A 91 0.31 -4.79 13.20
CA ALA A 91 0.33 -4.38 14.60
C ALA A 91 -0.77 -5.07 15.43
N VAL A 92 -1.92 -5.32 14.82
CA VAL A 92 -3.03 -6.03 15.48
C VAL A 92 -2.67 -7.49 15.74
N THR A 93 -1.93 -8.10 14.84
CA THR A 93 -1.46 -9.49 14.97
C THR A 93 -0.52 -9.68 16.16
N CYS A 94 0.19 -8.62 16.58
CA CYS A 94 1.00 -8.65 17.81
C CYS A 94 0.15 -8.97 19.05
N ILE A 95 -1.11 -8.51 19.10
CA ILE A 95 -1.96 -8.56 20.31
C ILE A 95 -2.16 -10.01 20.78
N ASP A 96 -2.56 -10.88 19.86
CA ASP A 96 -2.82 -12.29 20.16
C ASP A 96 -1.73 -13.23 19.65
N GLY A 97 -1.14 -12.95 18.48
CA GLY A 97 -0.11 -13.78 17.86
C GLY A 97 1.14 -13.91 18.72
N TYR A 98 1.61 -12.82 19.30
CA TYR A 98 2.75 -12.86 20.23
C TYR A 98 2.42 -13.59 21.53
N GLN A 99 1.19 -13.45 22.06
CA GLN A 99 0.78 -14.21 23.24
C GLN A 99 0.72 -15.71 22.96
N MET A 100 0.26 -16.12 21.77
CA MET A 100 0.34 -17.52 21.33
C MET A 100 1.80 -18.00 21.28
N ALA A 101 2.71 -17.21 20.74
CA ALA A 101 4.13 -17.54 20.69
C ALA A 101 4.72 -17.74 22.09
N ARG A 102 4.39 -16.86 23.05
CA ARG A 102 4.79 -16.98 24.45
C ARG A 102 4.25 -18.24 25.12
N GLN A 103 3.11 -18.76 24.70
CA GLN A 103 2.52 -20.00 25.16
C GLN A 103 3.06 -21.25 24.45
N GLY A 104 4.14 -21.12 23.64
CA GLY A 104 4.71 -22.21 22.87
C GLY A 104 3.92 -22.58 21.60
N ARG A 105 2.95 -21.76 21.20
CA ARG A 105 2.07 -21.94 20.04
C ARG A 105 2.46 -21.04 18.85
N ALA A 106 3.73 -20.69 18.73
CA ALA A 106 4.23 -19.87 17.64
C ALA A 106 3.94 -20.48 16.25
N GLY A 107 4.16 -21.80 16.10
CA GLY A 107 3.91 -22.52 14.86
C GLY A 107 2.45 -22.44 14.39
N PRO A 108 1.46 -22.83 15.23
CA PRO A 108 0.05 -22.65 14.90
C PRO A 108 -0.34 -21.21 14.56
N ALA A 109 0.19 -20.21 15.28
CA ALA A 109 -0.08 -18.80 15.00
C ALA A 109 0.42 -18.39 13.59
N LEU A 110 1.67 -18.74 13.27
CA LEU A 110 2.28 -18.47 11.95
C LEU A 110 1.54 -19.20 10.82
N ALA A 111 1.17 -20.45 11.03
CA ALA A 111 0.46 -21.21 10.02
C ALA A 111 -0.96 -20.69 9.77
N VAL A 112 -1.70 -20.33 10.83
CA VAL A 112 -3.03 -19.72 10.68
C VAL A 112 -2.94 -18.34 10.03
N ALA A 113 -1.96 -17.52 10.39
CA ALA A 113 -1.71 -16.25 9.71
C ALA A 113 -1.49 -16.46 8.22
N ALA A 114 -0.58 -17.35 7.83
CA ALA A 114 -0.27 -17.62 6.43
C ALA A 114 -1.46 -18.20 5.65
N LEU A 115 -2.21 -19.15 6.25
CA LEU A 115 -3.38 -19.76 5.60
C LEU A 115 -4.54 -18.78 5.44
N ALA A 116 -4.80 -17.94 6.45
CA ALA A 116 -5.83 -16.91 6.41
C ALA A 116 -5.48 -15.85 5.36
N SER A 117 -4.22 -15.42 5.30
CA SER A 117 -3.69 -14.51 4.29
C SER A 117 -3.79 -15.08 2.88
N PHE A 118 -3.44 -16.35 2.69
CA PHE A 118 -3.56 -17.04 1.41
C PHE A 118 -5.01 -17.11 0.93
N PHE A 119 -5.92 -17.53 1.80
CA PHE A 119 -7.36 -17.57 1.49
C PHE A 119 -7.86 -16.19 1.09
N ALA A 120 -7.58 -15.18 1.90
CA ALA A 120 -8.02 -13.82 1.67
C ALA A 120 -7.40 -13.20 0.39
N GLY A 121 -6.12 -13.48 0.14
CA GLY A 121 -5.44 -13.08 -1.09
C GLY A 121 -6.08 -13.69 -2.34
N CYS A 122 -6.41 -14.99 -2.30
CA CYS A 122 -7.08 -15.66 -3.42
C CYS A 122 -8.49 -15.09 -3.67
N VAL A 123 -9.26 -14.84 -2.61
CA VAL A 123 -10.60 -14.23 -2.72
C VAL A 123 -10.50 -12.79 -3.20
N GLY A 124 -9.56 -12.00 -2.65
CA GLY A 124 -9.32 -10.62 -3.09
C GLY A 124 -8.97 -10.53 -4.57
N THR A 125 -8.10 -11.43 -5.05
CA THR A 125 -7.74 -11.52 -6.48
C THR A 125 -8.94 -11.92 -7.34
N LEU A 126 -9.79 -12.84 -6.86
CA LEU A 126 -11.04 -13.19 -7.55
C LEU A 126 -11.96 -11.96 -7.66
N LEU A 127 -12.05 -11.17 -6.59
CA LEU A 127 -12.86 -9.94 -6.63
C LEU A 127 -12.31 -8.92 -7.63
N ILE A 128 -10.97 -8.81 -7.80
CA ILE A 128 -10.36 -7.98 -8.85
C ILE A 128 -10.79 -8.48 -10.23
N ALA A 129 -10.69 -9.78 -10.47
CA ALA A 129 -11.05 -10.38 -11.75
C ALA A 129 -12.52 -10.20 -12.13
N VAL A 130 -13.42 -10.24 -11.13
CA VAL A 130 -14.87 -10.15 -11.36
C VAL A 130 -15.36 -8.68 -11.37
N ALA A 131 -14.88 -7.86 -10.45
CA ALA A 131 -15.35 -6.48 -10.28
C ALA A 131 -14.55 -5.47 -11.13
N GLY A 132 -13.30 -5.78 -11.49
CA GLY A 132 -12.44 -4.88 -12.26
C GLY A 132 -13.02 -4.50 -13.63
N PRO A 133 -13.37 -5.47 -14.50
CA PRO A 133 -13.90 -5.15 -15.83
C PRO A 133 -15.16 -4.29 -15.81
N PRO A 134 -16.25 -4.64 -15.10
CA PRO A 134 -17.45 -3.80 -15.08
C PRO A 134 -17.22 -2.41 -14.46
N LEU A 135 -16.32 -2.30 -13.48
CA LEU A 135 -15.94 -1.01 -12.92
C LEU A 135 -15.14 -0.18 -13.94
N GLY A 136 -14.24 -0.82 -14.70
CA GLY A 136 -13.51 -0.18 -15.80
C GLY A 136 -14.44 0.32 -16.88
N GLU A 137 -15.41 -0.48 -17.32
CA GLU A 137 -16.42 -0.07 -18.31
C GLU A 137 -17.23 1.12 -17.79
N TRP A 138 -17.69 1.08 -16.54
CA TRP A 138 -18.39 2.21 -15.93
C TRP A 138 -17.52 3.47 -15.89
N ALA A 139 -16.25 3.32 -15.61
CA ALA A 139 -15.28 4.42 -15.54
C ALA A 139 -14.99 5.05 -16.93
N LEU A 140 -15.23 4.35 -18.04
CA LEU A 140 -15.16 4.94 -19.38
C LEU A 140 -16.21 6.03 -19.61
N ALA A 141 -17.28 6.05 -18.83
CA ALA A 141 -18.28 7.13 -18.85
C ALA A 141 -17.79 8.42 -18.14
N PHE A 142 -16.64 8.37 -17.45
CA PHE A 142 -16.11 9.52 -16.72
C PHE A 142 -15.47 10.51 -17.69
N GLY A 143 -15.87 11.76 -17.57
CA GLY A 143 -15.19 12.88 -18.22
C GLY A 143 -14.27 13.62 -17.24
N PRO A 144 -13.67 14.74 -17.66
CA PRO A 144 -12.76 15.51 -16.83
C PRO A 144 -13.35 15.97 -15.49
N TRP A 145 -14.66 16.23 -15.44
CA TRP A 145 -15.36 16.64 -14.21
C TRP A 145 -15.41 15.50 -13.19
N GLU A 146 -15.76 14.31 -13.66
CA GLU A 146 -15.88 13.11 -12.82
C GLU A 146 -14.50 12.72 -12.26
N TYR A 147 -13.46 12.71 -13.10
CA TYR A 147 -12.09 12.44 -12.65
C TYR A 147 -11.58 13.48 -11.67
N CYS A 148 -11.81 14.76 -11.90
CA CYS A 148 -11.43 15.82 -10.98
C CYS A 148 -12.11 15.64 -9.61
N ALA A 149 -13.43 15.41 -9.59
CA ALA A 149 -14.20 15.22 -8.37
C ALA A 149 -13.75 13.94 -7.61
N LEU A 150 -13.47 12.87 -8.34
CA LEU A 150 -13.01 11.60 -7.79
C LEU A 150 -11.60 11.73 -7.18
N MET A 151 -10.67 12.43 -7.86
CA MET A 151 -9.32 12.70 -7.33
C MET A 151 -9.39 13.58 -6.07
N LEU A 152 -10.26 14.58 -6.06
CA LEU A 152 -10.49 15.41 -4.89
C LEU A 152 -11.02 14.58 -3.70
N MET A 153 -11.95 13.66 -3.96
CA MET A 153 -12.44 12.71 -2.96
C MET A 153 -11.31 11.81 -2.44
N GLY A 154 -10.46 11.29 -3.33
CA GLY A 154 -9.31 10.46 -2.95
C GLY A 154 -8.30 11.21 -2.07
N LEU A 155 -7.99 12.46 -2.41
CA LEU A 155 -7.09 13.32 -1.64
C LEU A 155 -7.65 13.65 -0.25
N VAL A 156 -8.91 14.05 -0.18
CA VAL A 156 -9.57 14.31 1.10
C VAL A 156 -9.71 13.03 1.93
N GLY A 157 -10.06 11.92 1.27
CA GLY A 157 -10.11 10.60 1.89
C GLY A 157 -8.76 10.21 2.51
N SER A 158 -7.66 10.44 1.81
CA SER A 158 -6.31 10.15 2.34
C SER A 158 -5.97 10.96 3.59
N ALA A 159 -6.43 12.21 3.68
CA ALA A 159 -6.22 13.05 4.85
C ALA A 159 -6.99 12.57 6.09
N VAL A 160 -8.19 11.97 5.91
CA VAL A 160 -8.97 11.37 7.02
C VAL A 160 -8.23 10.22 7.68
N LEU A 161 -7.47 9.50 6.90
CA LEU A 161 -6.87 8.22 7.30
C LEU A 161 -5.46 8.37 7.84
N ALA A 162 -4.90 9.59 7.76
CA ALA A 162 -3.71 9.92 8.52
C ALA A 162 -3.99 9.64 10.01
N GLN A 163 -3.21 8.70 10.57
CA GLN A 163 -3.31 8.37 12.00
C GLN A 163 -2.92 9.62 12.80
N GLY A 164 -3.92 10.38 13.27
CA GLY A 164 -3.66 11.59 14.04
C GLY A 164 -4.66 12.72 13.80
N ASP A 165 -4.15 13.93 13.67
CA ASP A 165 -4.96 15.12 13.42
C ASP A 165 -5.29 15.25 11.92
N ALA A 166 -6.57 15.29 11.62
CA ALA A 166 -7.09 15.45 10.26
C ALA A 166 -6.58 16.74 9.58
N VAL A 167 -6.31 17.79 10.35
CA VAL A 167 -5.74 19.04 9.83
C VAL A 167 -4.30 18.81 9.36
N LYS A 168 -3.51 18.03 10.12
CA LYS A 168 -2.16 17.63 9.69
C LYS A 168 -2.21 16.79 8.42
N GLY A 169 -3.15 15.83 8.33
CA GLY A 169 -3.36 15.05 7.11
C GLY A 169 -3.64 15.93 5.90
N LEU A 170 -4.54 16.90 6.02
CA LEU A 170 -4.85 17.84 4.95
C LEU A 170 -3.65 18.73 4.59
N ALA A 171 -2.90 19.19 5.60
CA ALA A 171 -1.67 19.94 5.36
C ALA A 171 -0.63 19.14 4.58
N MET A 172 -0.53 17.83 4.86
CA MET A 172 0.34 16.91 4.11
C MET A 172 -0.11 16.75 2.65
N VAL A 173 -1.43 16.62 2.41
CA VAL A 173 -1.98 16.62 1.04
C VAL A 173 -1.58 17.89 0.30
N VAL A 174 -1.80 19.07 0.92
CA VAL A 174 -1.45 20.36 0.30
C VAL A 174 0.04 20.46 0.01
N LEU A 175 0.90 20.03 0.95
CA LEU A 175 2.34 20.00 0.73
C LEU A 175 2.71 19.07 -0.43
N GLY A 176 2.06 17.92 -0.54
CA GLY A 176 2.22 16.99 -1.65
C GLY A 176 1.81 17.62 -2.98
N LEU A 177 0.65 18.28 -3.04
CA LEU A 177 0.20 19.03 -4.21
C LEU A 177 1.23 20.08 -4.66
N LEU A 178 1.78 20.84 -3.70
CA LEU A 178 2.80 21.86 -3.99
C LEU A 178 4.08 21.24 -4.56
N LEU A 179 4.53 20.12 -4.00
CA LEU A 179 5.70 19.39 -4.53
C LEU A 179 5.43 18.82 -5.92
N GLY A 180 4.20 18.35 -6.19
CA GLY A 180 3.82 17.78 -7.47
C GLY A 180 3.70 18.80 -8.62
N VAL A 181 3.57 20.09 -8.31
CA VAL A 181 3.53 21.15 -9.33
C VAL A 181 4.86 21.88 -9.52
N VAL A 182 5.93 21.43 -8.84
CA VAL A 182 7.29 21.92 -9.12
C VAL A 182 7.71 21.50 -10.52
N GLY A 183 8.31 22.40 -11.29
CA GLY A 183 8.79 22.10 -12.64
C GLY A 183 8.18 22.99 -13.70
N THR A 184 8.30 22.57 -14.96
CA THR A 184 7.75 23.32 -16.10
C THR A 184 6.28 22.95 -16.29
N ASP A 185 5.42 23.95 -16.31
CA ASP A 185 4.00 23.76 -16.63
C ASP A 185 3.83 23.32 -18.08
N VAL A 186 3.26 22.13 -18.27
CA VAL A 186 3.07 21.50 -19.59
C VAL A 186 2.22 22.36 -20.55
N ASN A 187 1.30 23.18 -20.02
CA ASN A 187 0.40 23.98 -20.83
C ASN A 187 0.97 25.36 -21.22
N SER A 188 1.67 26.03 -20.29
CA SER A 188 2.20 27.36 -20.50
C SER A 188 3.70 27.39 -20.81
N GLY A 189 4.42 26.30 -20.57
CA GLY A 189 5.88 26.23 -20.67
C GLY A 189 6.63 27.06 -19.62
N MET A 190 5.93 27.63 -18.64
CA MET A 190 6.54 28.41 -17.57
C MET A 190 7.06 27.55 -16.42
N ALA A 191 8.28 27.84 -15.96
CA ALA A 191 8.85 27.18 -14.79
C ALA A 191 8.14 27.63 -13.51
N ARG A 192 7.71 26.66 -12.67
CA ARG A 192 7.04 26.87 -11.39
C ARG A 192 7.89 26.32 -10.25
N TYR A 193 8.15 27.14 -9.23
CA TYR A 193 8.88 26.78 -8.01
C TYR A 193 10.27 26.15 -8.26
N THR A 194 10.89 26.43 -9.40
CA THR A 194 12.22 25.91 -9.75
C THR A 194 13.37 26.75 -9.19
N PHE A 195 13.07 27.94 -8.70
CA PHE A 195 14.05 28.90 -8.12
C PHE A 195 15.27 29.15 -9.01
N GLY A 196 15.14 28.96 -10.32
CA GLY A 196 16.24 29.10 -11.28
C GLY A 196 17.22 27.93 -11.33
N VAL A 197 16.88 26.80 -10.66
CA VAL A 197 17.68 25.58 -10.67
C VAL A 197 17.26 24.71 -11.86
N PRO A 198 18.16 24.47 -12.85
CA PRO A 198 17.80 23.73 -14.07
C PRO A 198 17.34 22.30 -13.79
N GLU A 199 17.90 21.64 -12.79
CA GLU A 199 17.59 20.28 -12.40
C GLU A 199 16.14 20.11 -11.87
N LEU A 200 15.48 21.22 -11.51
CA LEU A 200 14.08 21.24 -11.11
C LEU A 200 13.11 21.56 -12.27
N TRP A 201 13.58 21.79 -13.49
CA TRP A 201 12.69 22.09 -14.61
C TRP A 201 11.80 20.93 -15.00
N ASP A 202 12.28 19.70 -14.86
CA ASP A 202 11.49 18.48 -15.06
C ASP A 202 10.73 18.05 -13.80
N GLY A 203 10.74 18.89 -12.76
CA GLY A 203 10.13 18.60 -11.47
C GLY A 203 11.02 17.79 -10.53
N ILE A 204 10.47 17.43 -9.37
CA ILE A 204 11.15 16.53 -8.43
C ILE A 204 10.77 15.10 -8.85
N GLY A 205 11.75 14.24 -9.09
CA GLY A 205 11.48 12.86 -9.50
C GLY A 205 10.63 12.09 -8.50
N PHE A 206 9.70 11.25 -8.97
CA PHE A 206 8.86 10.42 -8.12
C PHE A 206 9.67 9.53 -7.16
N THR A 207 10.77 8.92 -7.66
CA THR A 207 11.67 8.09 -6.86
C THR A 207 12.32 8.87 -5.72
N VAL A 208 12.67 10.14 -5.96
CA VAL A 208 13.26 11.04 -4.96
C VAL A 208 12.30 11.25 -3.79
N ILE A 209 11.03 11.55 -4.09
CA ILE A 209 9.98 11.72 -3.08
C ILE A 209 9.70 10.40 -2.34
N ALA A 210 9.48 9.33 -3.09
CA ALA A 210 9.08 8.04 -2.52
C ALA A 210 10.19 7.43 -1.64
N VAL A 211 11.42 7.37 -2.17
CA VAL A 211 12.57 6.81 -1.44
C VAL A 211 12.94 7.71 -0.26
N GLY A 212 12.95 9.04 -0.45
CA GLY A 212 13.25 10.00 0.61
C GLY A 212 12.29 9.88 1.77
N LEU A 213 10.97 9.99 1.51
CA LEU A 213 9.95 10.02 2.56
C LEU A 213 9.82 8.68 3.31
N PHE A 214 9.97 7.55 2.63
CA PHE A 214 9.67 6.25 3.24
C PHE A 214 10.94 5.47 3.57
N ALA A 215 11.95 5.41 2.69
CA ALA A 215 13.14 4.63 2.98
C ALA A 215 14.13 5.43 3.84
N VAL A 216 14.54 6.61 3.41
CA VAL A 216 15.57 7.40 4.13
C VAL A 216 15.03 7.89 5.47
N ALA A 217 13.81 8.43 5.52
CA ALA A 217 13.21 8.90 6.77
C ALA A 217 13.04 7.76 7.80
N GLU A 218 12.51 6.61 7.38
CA GLU A 218 12.32 5.43 8.23
C GLU A 218 13.65 4.93 8.81
N ILE A 219 14.71 4.92 8.01
CA ILE A 219 16.05 4.57 8.46
C ILE A 219 16.51 5.51 9.58
N VAL A 220 16.37 6.82 9.40
CA VAL A 220 16.77 7.82 10.42
C VAL A 220 15.97 7.64 11.71
N ILE A 221 14.66 7.40 11.61
CA ILE A 221 13.78 7.12 12.76
C ILE A 221 14.24 5.86 13.51
N ASN A 222 14.53 4.79 12.77
CA ASN A 222 14.96 3.52 13.37
C ASN A 222 16.35 3.57 14.00
N LEU A 223 17.25 4.45 13.53
CA LEU A 223 18.56 4.66 14.15
C LEU A 223 18.47 5.30 15.55
N GLU A 224 17.47 6.09 15.79
CA GLU A 224 17.22 6.71 17.09
C GLU A 224 16.70 5.70 18.12
N SER A 225 16.01 4.67 17.66
CA SER A 225 15.41 3.63 18.49
C SER A 225 16.47 2.68 19.04
N ARG A 226 16.73 2.70 20.36
CA ARG A 226 17.74 1.86 21.04
C ARG A 226 17.16 0.59 21.66
N GLU A 227 15.94 0.19 21.33
CA GLU A 227 15.34 -0.96 21.97
C GLU A 227 16.04 -2.28 21.60
N PRO A 228 16.46 -3.08 22.59
CA PRO A 228 17.07 -4.38 22.34
C PRO A 228 16.04 -5.36 21.80
N ARG A 229 16.25 -5.85 20.60
CA ARG A 229 15.39 -6.84 19.94
C ARG A 229 15.61 -8.21 20.56
N LYS A 230 14.63 -8.71 21.29
CA LYS A 230 14.64 -10.09 21.84
C LYS A 230 13.74 -10.97 20.98
N VAL A 231 14.32 -11.83 20.19
CA VAL A 231 13.60 -12.94 19.54
C VAL A 231 13.18 -13.93 20.61
N PHE A 232 11.88 -14.15 20.77
CA PHE A 232 11.36 -14.98 21.86
C PHE A 232 11.66 -16.46 21.68
N THR A 233 11.71 -16.98 20.46
CA THR A 233 11.98 -18.40 20.20
C THR A 233 13.03 -18.60 19.12
N ASP A 234 13.96 -19.53 19.39
CA ASP A 234 15.02 -19.92 18.47
C ASP A 234 14.58 -21.02 17.49
N ARG A 235 13.51 -21.72 17.82
CA ARG A 235 12.93 -22.80 17.03
C ARG A 235 11.42 -22.73 17.11
N VAL A 236 10.77 -22.93 15.98
CA VAL A 236 9.31 -23.06 15.88
C VAL A 236 8.98 -24.54 15.89
N PRO A 237 8.70 -25.13 17.06
CA PRO A 237 8.27 -26.53 17.13
C PRO A 237 6.83 -26.61 16.63
N ARG A 238 6.47 -27.65 15.91
CA ARG A 238 5.09 -27.91 15.49
C ARG A 238 4.47 -26.74 14.67
N LEU A 239 4.80 -26.65 13.40
CA LEU A 239 4.28 -25.62 12.52
C LEU A 239 2.77 -25.79 12.25
N MET A 240 2.29 -27.03 12.06
CA MET A 240 0.90 -27.27 11.67
C MET A 240 -0.08 -27.02 12.83
N PRO A 241 -1.16 -26.25 12.57
CA PRO A 241 -2.25 -26.04 13.52
C PRO A 241 -3.05 -27.34 13.72
N SER A 242 -3.70 -27.49 14.87
CA SER A 242 -4.65 -28.57 15.11
C SER A 242 -5.94 -28.38 14.30
N ALA A 243 -6.73 -29.46 14.16
CA ALA A 243 -8.05 -29.36 13.53
C ALA A 243 -8.98 -28.38 14.26
N GLU A 244 -8.84 -28.27 15.59
CA GLU A 244 -9.59 -27.32 16.39
C GLU A 244 -9.13 -25.87 16.12
N ASP A 245 -7.82 -25.63 15.97
CA ASP A 245 -7.27 -24.33 15.58
C ASP A 245 -7.83 -23.88 14.23
N LEU A 246 -7.85 -24.77 13.24
CA LEU A 246 -8.40 -24.48 11.92
C LEU A 246 -9.91 -24.20 11.98
N ARG A 247 -10.65 -24.96 12.76
CA ARG A 247 -12.09 -24.76 12.94
C ARG A 247 -12.39 -23.41 13.59
N GLN A 248 -11.61 -23.01 14.60
CA GLN A 248 -11.76 -21.72 15.26
C GLN A 248 -11.35 -20.56 14.36
N ALA A 249 -10.34 -20.73 13.51
CA ALA A 249 -9.82 -19.69 12.61
C ALA A 249 -10.65 -19.50 11.33
N SER A 250 -11.37 -20.52 10.85
CA SER A 250 -12.00 -20.52 9.51
C SER A 250 -13.03 -19.40 9.31
N TRP A 251 -14.03 -19.29 10.19
CA TRP A 251 -15.04 -18.23 10.09
C TRP A 251 -14.49 -16.84 10.35
N PRO A 252 -13.61 -16.60 11.32
CA PRO A 252 -12.85 -15.36 11.46
C PRO A 252 -12.11 -14.95 10.18
N ALA A 253 -11.45 -15.90 9.52
CA ALA A 253 -10.77 -15.61 8.24
C ALA A 253 -11.76 -15.18 7.15
N VAL A 254 -12.91 -15.83 7.02
CA VAL A 254 -13.95 -15.44 6.04
C VAL A 254 -14.49 -14.03 6.33
N ARG A 255 -14.85 -13.74 7.59
CA ARG A 255 -15.33 -12.41 7.97
C ARG A 255 -14.25 -11.35 7.82
N GLY A 256 -13.02 -11.66 8.22
CA GLY A 256 -11.87 -10.80 8.00
C GLY A 256 -11.66 -10.47 6.52
N THR A 257 -11.75 -11.49 5.65
CA THR A 257 -11.69 -11.31 4.20
C THR A 257 -12.77 -10.36 3.70
N ALA A 258 -14.02 -10.51 4.15
CA ALA A 258 -15.11 -9.63 3.75
C ALA A 258 -14.88 -8.18 4.21
N VAL A 259 -14.45 -7.98 5.46
CA VAL A 259 -14.09 -6.66 5.99
C VAL A 259 -12.93 -6.06 5.18
N GLY A 260 -11.85 -6.83 4.97
CA GLY A 260 -10.69 -6.39 4.22
C GLY A 260 -11.03 -6.02 2.78
N ALA A 261 -11.83 -6.86 2.10
CA ALA A 261 -12.27 -6.60 0.73
C ALA A 261 -13.05 -5.29 0.60
N LEU A 262 -13.93 -5.00 1.57
CA LEU A 262 -14.70 -3.75 1.59
C LEU A 262 -13.77 -2.53 1.80
N PHE A 263 -12.89 -2.61 2.79
CA PHE A 263 -12.00 -1.49 3.11
C PHE A 263 -10.93 -1.27 2.04
N GLY A 264 -10.44 -2.31 1.38
CA GLY A 264 -9.44 -2.18 0.32
C GLY A 264 -9.94 -1.41 -0.91
N ILE A 265 -11.24 -1.52 -1.24
CA ILE A 265 -11.85 -0.77 -2.35
C ILE A 265 -12.00 0.72 -2.01
N LEU A 266 -12.16 1.05 -0.73
CA LEU A 266 -12.38 2.43 -0.31
C LEU A 266 -11.05 3.20 -0.30
N PRO A 267 -10.96 4.34 -1.01
CA PRO A 267 -9.75 5.15 -1.03
C PRO A 267 -9.33 5.55 0.38
N GLY A 268 -8.05 5.31 0.68
CA GLY A 268 -7.42 5.77 1.90
C GLY A 268 -7.60 4.88 3.12
N THR A 269 -8.51 3.88 3.16
CA THR A 269 -8.72 3.04 4.34
C THR A 269 -7.59 2.03 4.57
N GLY A 270 -7.09 1.44 3.51
CA GLY A 270 -5.91 0.56 3.51
C GLY A 270 -5.96 -0.68 4.43
N PRO A 271 -4.91 -1.49 4.38
CA PRO A 271 -4.82 -2.73 5.16
C PRO A 271 -4.83 -2.53 6.68
N ALA A 272 -4.24 -1.43 7.18
CA ALA A 272 -4.14 -1.20 8.62
C ALA A 272 -5.52 -1.06 9.27
N LEU A 273 -6.37 -0.17 8.74
CA LEU A 273 -7.72 0.04 9.30
C LEU A 273 -8.58 -1.21 9.17
N SER A 274 -8.44 -1.95 8.07
CA SER A 274 -9.19 -3.20 7.86
C SER A 274 -8.83 -4.27 8.90
N SER A 275 -7.55 -4.41 9.25
CA SER A 275 -7.07 -5.35 10.27
C SER A 275 -7.64 -5.01 11.65
N PHE A 276 -7.60 -3.73 12.05
CA PHE A 276 -8.20 -3.28 13.31
C PHE A 276 -9.71 -3.49 13.32
N ALA A 277 -10.41 -3.16 12.24
CA ALA A 277 -11.85 -3.34 12.12
C ALA A 277 -12.24 -4.82 12.24
N ALA A 278 -11.51 -5.72 11.58
CA ALA A 278 -11.74 -7.16 11.64
C ALA A 278 -11.50 -7.70 13.06
N TYR A 279 -10.43 -7.28 13.72
CA TYR A 279 -10.16 -7.67 15.12
C TYR A 279 -11.27 -7.23 16.07
N MET A 280 -11.70 -5.97 15.96
CA MET A 280 -12.77 -5.43 16.80
C MET A 280 -14.11 -6.12 16.54
N LEU A 281 -14.40 -6.44 15.28
CA LEU A 281 -15.59 -7.21 14.90
C LEU A 281 -15.55 -8.59 15.55
N GLU A 282 -14.46 -9.34 15.39
CA GLU A 282 -14.34 -10.68 15.99
C GLU A 282 -14.46 -10.65 17.50
N LYS A 283 -13.79 -9.72 18.16
CA LYS A 283 -13.88 -9.55 19.61
C LYS A 283 -15.31 -9.26 20.06
N LYS A 284 -16.07 -8.47 19.29
CA LYS A 284 -17.46 -8.09 19.62
C LYS A 284 -18.43 -9.26 19.45
N ILE A 285 -18.24 -10.14 18.47
CA ILE A 285 -19.14 -11.27 18.18
C ILE A 285 -18.69 -12.57 18.86
N ALA A 286 -17.49 -12.58 19.46
CA ALA A 286 -16.97 -13.76 20.16
C ALA A 286 -17.85 -14.14 21.35
N ARG A 287 -18.01 -15.47 21.58
CA ARG A 287 -18.72 -15.98 22.76
C ARG A 287 -18.00 -15.62 24.07
N ASP A 288 -16.66 -15.57 24.03
CA ASP A 288 -15.81 -15.15 25.14
C ASP A 288 -14.80 -14.10 24.69
N PRO A 289 -15.15 -12.78 24.75
CA PRO A 289 -14.25 -11.69 24.40
C PRO A 289 -13.01 -11.57 25.28
N SER A 290 -13.01 -12.19 26.48
CA SER A 290 -11.89 -12.09 27.43
C SER A 290 -10.64 -12.86 26.99
N ARG A 291 -10.75 -13.74 26.00
CA ARG A 291 -9.65 -14.47 25.37
C ARG A 291 -8.78 -13.58 24.48
N PHE A 292 -9.37 -12.53 23.91
CA PHE A 292 -8.65 -11.59 23.05
C PHE A 292 -7.63 -10.79 23.85
N GLY A 293 -6.43 -10.69 23.31
CA GLY A 293 -5.25 -10.14 23.99
C GLY A 293 -4.51 -11.18 24.86
N LYS A 294 -4.99 -12.45 24.88
CA LYS A 294 -4.38 -13.55 25.63
C LYS A 294 -4.02 -14.76 24.75
N GLY A 295 -3.99 -14.60 23.45
CA GLY A 295 -3.65 -15.66 22.50
C GLY A 295 -4.86 -16.32 21.85
N ALA A 296 -5.90 -15.55 21.55
CA ALA A 296 -7.04 -16.01 20.76
C ALA A 296 -6.63 -16.17 19.29
N ILE A 297 -6.81 -17.37 18.73
CA ILE A 297 -6.42 -17.65 17.35
C ILE A 297 -7.28 -16.89 16.34
N GLU A 298 -8.52 -16.59 16.70
CA GLU A 298 -9.44 -15.73 15.96
C GLU A 298 -8.88 -14.30 15.79
N GLY A 299 -8.19 -13.81 16.85
CA GLY A 299 -7.50 -12.51 16.87
C GLY A 299 -6.23 -12.48 16.01
N VAL A 300 -5.80 -13.60 15.45
CA VAL A 300 -4.77 -13.71 14.42
C VAL A 300 -5.41 -13.87 13.04
N ALA A 301 -6.33 -14.81 12.90
CA ALA A 301 -6.90 -15.19 11.61
C ALA A 301 -7.67 -14.04 10.93
N ALA A 302 -8.51 -13.33 11.66
CA ALA A 302 -9.34 -12.28 11.08
C ALA A 302 -8.55 -11.04 10.63
N PRO A 303 -7.64 -10.46 11.45
CA PRO A 303 -6.80 -9.34 11.02
C PRO A 303 -5.90 -9.67 9.84
N GLU A 304 -5.30 -10.87 9.82
CA GLU A 304 -4.42 -11.30 8.73
C GLU A 304 -5.19 -11.49 7.42
N ALA A 305 -6.38 -12.09 7.48
CA ALA A 305 -7.25 -12.18 6.32
C ALA A 305 -7.68 -10.78 5.84
N ALA A 306 -8.05 -9.88 6.76
CA ALA A 306 -8.47 -8.52 6.39
C ALA A 306 -7.32 -7.71 5.78
N ASN A 307 -6.12 -7.83 6.34
CA ASN A 307 -4.91 -7.23 5.80
C ASN A 307 -4.70 -7.60 4.34
N ASN A 308 -4.64 -8.90 4.05
CA ASN A 308 -4.34 -9.40 2.71
C ASN A 308 -5.49 -9.17 1.72
N ALA A 309 -6.75 -9.31 2.16
CA ALA A 309 -7.88 -8.96 1.30
C ALA A 309 -7.86 -7.47 0.91
N ALA A 310 -7.59 -6.57 1.86
CA ALA A 310 -7.52 -5.14 1.58
C ALA A 310 -6.34 -4.78 0.69
N ALA A 311 -5.18 -5.43 0.88
CA ALA A 311 -4.02 -5.25 0.01
C ALA A 311 -4.33 -5.64 -1.44
N GLN A 312 -5.05 -6.76 -1.65
CA GLN A 312 -5.45 -7.20 -2.98
C GLN A 312 -6.55 -6.30 -3.58
N THR A 313 -7.66 -6.11 -2.87
CA THR A 313 -8.79 -5.34 -3.44
C THR A 313 -8.48 -3.86 -3.65
N GLY A 314 -7.44 -3.32 -3.01
CA GLY A 314 -6.90 -1.99 -3.30
C GLY A 314 -6.40 -1.82 -4.74
N PHE A 315 -6.08 -2.90 -5.44
CA PHE A 315 -5.78 -2.87 -6.86
C PHE A 315 -7.01 -2.55 -7.73
N ILE A 316 -8.23 -2.81 -7.26
CA ILE A 316 -9.46 -2.51 -8.01
C ILE A 316 -9.49 -1.01 -8.37
N PRO A 317 -9.64 -0.05 -7.42
CA PRO A 317 -9.68 1.36 -7.78
C PRO A 317 -8.37 1.85 -8.43
N THR A 318 -7.23 1.27 -8.05
CA THR A 318 -5.92 1.67 -8.57
C THR A 318 -5.79 1.35 -10.06
N LEU A 319 -6.15 0.15 -10.50
CA LEU A 319 -6.02 -0.26 -11.90
C LEU A 319 -7.19 0.22 -12.77
N THR A 320 -8.41 0.31 -12.20
CA THR A 320 -9.62 0.65 -12.98
C THR A 320 -9.93 2.14 -13.02
N LEU A 321 -9.62 2.88 -11.95
CA LEU A 321 -9.90 4.32 -11.83
C LEU A 321 -8.64 5.18 -11.81
N GLY A 322 -7.47 4.57 -11.66
CA GLY A 322 -6.20 5.29 -11.49
C GLY A 322 -6.06 5.96 -10.13
N ILE A 323 -6.86 5.56 -9.13
CA ILE A 323 -6.87 6.19 -7.82
C ILE A 323 -6.29 5.23 -6.78
N PRO A 324 -5.14 5.56 -6.20
CA PRO A 324 -4.53 4.74 -5.18
C PRO A 324 -5.33 4.80 -3.87
N GLY A 325 -5.69 3.63 -3.34
CA GLY A 325 -6.36 3.50 -2.05
C GLY A 325 -5.42 3.55 -0.84
N SER A 326 -4.11 3.53 -1.06
CA SER A 326 -3.09 3.57 0.00
C SER A 326 -1.78 4.14 -0.53
N ALA A 327 -0.83 4.45 0.37
CA ALA A 327 0.50 4.92 -0.03
C ALA A 327 1.24 3.91 -0.91
N VAL A 328 1.11 2.59 -0.63
CA VAL A 328 1.70 1.55 -1.48
C VAL A 328 1.07 1.55 -2.88
N MET A 329 -0.23 1.70 -2.97
CA MET A 329 -0.91 1.83 -4.26
C MET A 329 -0.48 3.10 -5.00
N ALA A 330 -0.18 4.19 -4.30
CA ALA A 330 0.37 5.41 -4.91
C ALA A 330 1.77 5.15 -5.49
N LEU A 331 2.61 4.35 -4.83
CA LEU A 331 3.89 3.92 -5.39
C LEU A 331 3.69 3.10 -6.67
N LEU A 332 2.71 2.22 -6.70
CA LEU A 332 2.39 1.42 -7.90
C LEU A 332 1.86 2.28 -9.04
N VAL A 333 1.00 3.26 -8.75
CA VAL A 333 0.55 4.26 -9.74
C VAL A 333 1.74 5.05 -10.29
N GLY A 334 2.65 5.50 -9.42
CA GLY A 334 3.88 6.16 -9.84
C GLY A 334 4.74 5.26 -10.75
N ALA A 335 4.85 3.96 -10.42
CA ALA A 335 5.53 2.98 -11.26
C ALA A 335 4.89 2.86 -12.64
N MET A 336 3.56 2.81 -12.70
CA MET A 336 2.82 2.78 -13.97
C MET A 336 3.11 4.02 -14.81
N ILE A 337 3.01 5.20 -14.21
CA ILE A 337 3.26 6.48 -14.92
C ILE A 337 4.70 6.53 -15.46
N MET A 338 5.69 6.14 -14.67
CA MET A 338 7.09 6.10 -15.10
C MET A 338 7.35 5.09 -16.22
N GLN A 339 6.56 4.01 -16.28
CA GLN A 339 6.58 3.03 -17.38
C GLN A 339 5.77 3.50 -18.60
N GLY A 340 5.29 4.74 -18.63
CA GLY A 340 4.48 5.29 -19.71
C GLY A 340 3.07 4.70 -19.78
N LEU A 341 2.57 4.16 -18.66
CA LEU A 341 1.23 3.61 -18.53
C LEU A 341 0.33 4.65 -17.86
N THR A 342 -0.79 4.98 -18.49
CA THR A 342 -1.81 5.84 -17.88
C THR A 342 -2.71 4.99 -16.98
N PRO A 343 -2.65 5.13 -15.64
CA PRO A 343 -3.56 4.41 -14.75
C PRO A 343 -5.01 4.80 -15.02
N GLY A 344 -5.92 3.83 -14.93
CA GLY A 344 -7.34 4.10 -15.16
C GLY A 344 -8.00 3.09 -16.09
N PRO A 345 -9.24 3.36 -16.55
CA PRO A 345 -10.06 2.38 -17.26
C PRO A 345 -9.47 1.94 -18.61
N GLY A 346 -8.63 2.78 -19.23
CA GLY A 346 -7.90 2.43 -20.46
C GLY A 346 -6.99 1.23 -20.30
N VAL A 347 -6.45 0.96 -19.10
CA VAL A 347 -5.54 -0.17 -18.86
C VAL A 347 -6.19 -1.50 -19.20
N ILE A 348 -7.46 -1.69 -18.85
CA ILE A 348 -8.17 -2.96 -19.12
C ILE A 348 -8.45 -3.11 -20.62
N ALA A 349 -8.87 -2.03 -21.29
CA ALA A 349 -9.26 -2.06 -22.68
C ALA A 349 -8.05 -2.06 -23.64
N GLU A 350 -7.06 -1.23 -23.38
CA GLU A 350 -5.92 -1.02 -24.27
C GLU A 350 -4.77 -1.98 -24.02
N LYS A 351 -4.62 -2.46 -22.77
CA LYS A 351 -3.52 -3.35 -22.34
C LYS A 351 -4.02 -4.53 -21.50
N PRO A 352 -4.91 -5.38 -22.04
CA PRO A 352 -5.51 -6.50 -21.28
C PRO A 352 -4.44 -7.47 -20.75
N GLU A 353 -3.35 -7.70 -21.48
CA GLU A 353 -2.24 -8.56 -21.04
C GLU A 353 -1.62 -8.04 -19.73
N LEU A 354 -1.52 -6.73 -19.57
CA LEU A 354 -0.97 -6.13 -18.36
C LEU A 354 -1.93 -6.34 -17.18
N PHE A 355 -3.20 -5.97 -17.32
CA PHE A 355 -4.19 -6.12 -16.24
C PHE A 355 -4.33 -7.58 -15.81
N TRP A 356 -4.62 -8.48 -16.78
CA TRP A 356 -4.88 -9.87 -16.49
C TRP A 356 -3.60 -10.64 -16.11
N GLY A 357 -2.43 -10.22 -16.64
CA GLY A 357 -1.14 -10.76 -16.23
C GLY A 357 -0.81 -10.46 -14.77
N ILE A 358 -1.08 -9.22 -14.32
CA ILE A 358 -0.93 -8.85 -12.89
C ILE A 358 -1.90 -9.66 -12.05
N VAL A 359 -3.19 -9.72 -12.41
CA VAL A 359 -4.21 -10.46 -11.66
C VAL A 359 -3.83 -11.95 -11.55
N ALA A 360 -3.45 -12.60 -12.64
CA ALA A 360 -3.03 -14.00 -12.61
C ALA A 360 -1.77 -14.20 -11.76
N SER A 361 -0.80 -13.28 -11.84
CA SER A 361 0.44 -13.34 -11.05
C SER A 361 0.18 -13.26 -9.53
N MET A 362 -0.91 -12.62 -9.10
CA MET A 362 -1.27 -12.54 -7.69
C MET A 362 -1.62 -13.90 -7.08
N TRP A 363 -2.35 -14.78 -7.81
CA TRP A 363 -2.59 -16.15 -7.34
C TRP A 363 -1.30 -16.95 -7.27
N ILE A 364 -0.45 -16.84 -8.32
CA ILE A 364 0.84 -17.53 -8.36
C ILE A 364 1.74 -17.05 -7.22
N GLY A 365 1.83 -15.72 -7.01
CA GLY A 365 2.60 -15.11 -5.93
C GLY A 365 2.08 -15.50 -4.54
N ASN A 366 0.76 -15.53 -4.34
CA ASN A 366 0.18 -16.00 -3.08
C ASN A 366 0.54 -17.46 -2.79
N LEU A 367 0.53 -18.34 -3.79
CA LEU A 367 0.97 -19.72 -3.64
C LEU A 367 2.47 -19.80 -3.30
N MET A 368 3.29 -19.02 -4.00
CA MET A 368 4.73 -18.93 -3.69
C MET A 368 4.96 -18.45 -2.24
N LEU A 369 4.17 -17.47 -1.76
CA LEU A 369 4.27 -16.96 -0.39
C LEU A 369 3.90 -18.02 0.65
N LEU A 370 2.90 -18.84 0.39
CA LEU A 370 2.55 -19.94 1.28
C LEU A 370 3.73 -20.90 1.42
N VAL A 371 4.38 -21.25 0.28
CA VAL A 371 5.57 -22.11 0.26
C VAL A 371 6.76 -21.44 0.94
N LEU A 372 6.98 -20.15 0.74
CA LEU A 372 8.08 -19.41 1.34
C LEU A 372 7.90 -19.27 2.86
N ASN A 373 6.70 -18.97 3.34
CA ASN A 373 6.47 -18.62 4.74
C ASN A 373 6.23 -19.83 5.66
N LEU A 374 5.67 -20.94 5.16
CA LEU A 374 5.47 -22.13 6.02
C LEU A 374 6.72 -23.02 6.11
N PRO A 375 7.21 -23.67 5.04
CA PRO A 375 8.37 -24.55 5.19
C PRO A 375 9.68 -23.82 5.48
N LEU A 376 9.83 -22.58 5.04
CA LEU A 376 11.06 -21.79 5.21
C LEU A 376 11.04 -20.89 6.45
N VAL A 377 10.07 -21.01 7.34
CA VAL A 377 9.96 -20.19 8.56
C VAL A 377 11.26 -20.18 9.37
N GLY A 378 11.98 -21.28 9.43
CA GLY A 378 13.27 -21.37 10.11
C GLY A 378 14.36 -20.46 9.52
N LEU A 379 14.31 -20.18 8.22
CA LEU A 379 15.18 -19.20 7.55
C LEU A 379 14.88 -17.79 8.03
N TRP A 380 13.60 -17.42 8.05
CA TRP A 380 13.12 -16.10 8.46
C TRP A 380 13.45 -15.82 9.93
N VAL A 381 13.27 -16.80 10.82
CA VAL A 381 13.68 -16.69 12.23
C VAL A 381 15.18 -16.36 12.39
N ARG A 382 16.04 -16.93 11.54
CA ARG A 382 17.48 -16.61 11.56
C ARG A 382 17.75 -15.18 11.10
N LEU A 383 17.01 -14.69 10.12
CA LEU A 383 17.15 -13.32 9.61
C LEU A 383 16.75 -12.25 10.63
N LEU A 384 15.78 -12.53 11.52
CA LEU A 384 15.43 -11.64 12.63
C LEU A 384 16.62 -11.31 13.55
N ARG A 385 17.69 -12.11 13.51
CA ARG A 385 18.89 -11.90 14.33
C ARG A 385 19.94 -10.99 13.66
N VAL A 386 19.73 -10.61 12.40
CA VAL A 386 20.68 -9.73 11.69
C VAL A 386 20.70 -8.37 12.38
N PRO A 387 21.87 -7.89 12.86
CA PRO A 387 21.94 -6.61 13.53
C PRO A 387 21.62 -5.46 12.58
N TYR A 388 20.79 -4.53 13.01
CA TYR A 388 20.36 -3.37 12.22
C TYR A 388 21.52 -2.52 11.70
N ARG A 389 22.65 -2.53 12.43
CA ARG A 389 23.89 -1.83 12.03
C ARG A 389 24.42 -2.24 10.65
N TRP A 390 24.10 -3.43 10.16
CA TRP A 390 24.49 -3.90 8.82
C TRP A 390 23.43 -3.59 7.78
N LEU A 391 22.14 -3.63 8.17
CA LEU A 391 21.02 -3.35 7.28
C LEU A 391 20.99 -1.88 6.87
N PHE A 392 21.20 -0.98 7.83
CA PHE A 392 21.12 0.45 7.60
C PHE A 392 22.03 0.97 6.47
N PRO A 393 23.38 0.75 6.50
CA PRO A 393 24.24 1.24 5.43
C PRO A 393 23.89 0.63 4.07
N SER A 394 23.49 -0.65 4.05
CA SER A 394 23.09 -1.31 2.82
C SER A 394 21.85 -0.66 2.19
N VAL A 395 20.82 -0.38 2.99
CA VAL A 395 19.59 0.27 2.49
C VAL A 395 19.90 1.67 1.98
N VAL A 396 20.69 2.48 2.71
CA VAL A 396 21.08 3.83 2.25
C VAL A 396 21.86 3.77 0.93
N MET A 397 22.79 2.81 0.83
CA MET A 397 23.54 2.62 -0.40
C MET A 397 22.64 2.25 -1.58
N PHE A 398 21.70 1.33 -1.39
CA PHE A 398 20.73 0.97 -2.43
C PHE A 398 19.81 2.15 -2.81
N CYS A 399 19.37 2.94 -1.84
CA CYS A 399 18.59 4.15 -2.10
C CYS A 399 19.36 5.17 -2.95
N ALA A 400 20.64 5.40 -2.61
CA ALA A 400 21.50 6.34 -3.34
C ALA A 400 21.79 5.85 -4.77
N ILE A 401 22.21 4.59 -4.93
CA ILE A 401 22.48 3.98 -6.24
C ILE A 401 21.19 3.96 -7.07
N GLY A 402 20.07 3.59 -6.46
CA GLY A 402 18.78 3.51 -7.11
C GLY A 402 18.33 4.85 -7.68
N ASN A 403 18.32 5.92 -6.85
CA ASN A 403 17.96 7.25 -7.34
C ASN A 403 18.90 7.76 -8.44
N TYR A 404 20.20 7.54 -8.28
CA TYR A 404 21.16 7.91 -9.32
C TYR A 404 20.91 7.16 -10.63
N SER A 405 20.61 5.86 -10.58
CA SER A 405 20.41 5.02 -11.77
C SER A 405 19.19 5.39 -12.60
N VAL A 406 18.17 6.03 -12.00
CA VAL A 406 16.95 6.44 -12.72
C VAL A 406 17.20 7.64 -13.62
N SER A 407 17.89 8.66 -13.12
CA SER A 407 18.08 9.95 -13.80
C SER A 407 19.53 10.20 -14.27
N ASN A 408 20.49 9.40 -13.79
CA ASN A 408 21.92 9.65 -13.92
C ASN A 408 22.35 11.03 -13.39
N ASN A 409 21.58 11.59 -12.46
CA ASN A 409 21.79 12.92 -11.90
C ASN A 409 22.15 12.81 -10.40
N PRO A 410 23.34 13.27 -9.96
CA PRO A 410 23.70 13.25 -8.55
C PRO A 410 22.84 14.19 -7.68
N VAL A 411 22.19 15.21 -8.27
CA VAL A 411 21.31 16.14 -7.56
C VAL A 411 20.10 15.40 -6.98
N ASP A 412 19.60 14.39 -7.66
CA ASP A 412 18.48 13.56 -7.16
C ASP A 412 18.83 12.79 -5.89
N VAL A 413 20.10 12.39 -5.73
CA VAL A 413 20.56 11.75 -4.49
C VAL A 413 20.55 12.75 -3.33
N TYR A 414 21.00 13.98 -3.55
CA TYR A 414 20.96 15.04 -2.53
C TYR A 414 19.54 15.47 -2.21
N LEU A 415 18.67 15.59 -3.22
CA LEU A 415 17.25 15.87 -3.05
C LEU A 415 16.57 14.75 -2.24
N CYS A 416 16.87 13.49 -2.56
CA CYS A 416 16.36 12.33 -1.82
C CYS A 416 16.76 12.37 -0.34
N ALA A 417 18.03 12.71 -0.05
CA ALA A 417 18.50 12.89 1.33
C ALA A 417 17.76 14.05 2.02
N GLY A 418 17.57 15.18 1.34
CA GLY A 418 16.80 16.33 1.85
C GLY A 418 15.34 15.99 2.13
N ILE A 419 14.68 15.28 1.22
CA ILE A 419 13.31 14.76 1.42
C ILE A 419 13.27 13.74 2.57
N GLY A 420 14.32 12.94 2.75
CA GLY A 420 14.45 12.03 3.89
C GLY A 420 14.50 12.78 5.23
N VAL A 421 15.27 13.86 5.29
CA VAL A 421 15.30 14.75 6.49
C VAL A 421 13.93 15.40 6.69
N LEU A 422 13.28 15.86 5.64
CA LEU A 422 11.92 16.39 5.72
C LEU A 422 10.96 15.33 6.28
N GLY A 423 10.99 14.11 5.76
CA GLY A 423 10.17 12.99 6.25
C GLY A 423 10.39 12.69 7.73
N TYR A 424 11.66 12.71 8.17
CA TYR A 424 12.00 12.56 9.59
C TYR A 424 11.41 13.69 10.46
N VAL A 425 11.54 14.95 10.04
CA VAL A 425 10.95 16.09 10.75
C VAL A 425 9.44 15.99 10.81
N LEU A 426 8.80 15.63 9.71
CA LEU A 426 7.35 15.41 9.64
C LEU A 426 6.89 14.31 10.60
N ALA A 427 7.62 13.19 10.65
CA ALA A 427 7.34 12.13 11.61
C ALA A 427 7.47 12.59 13.08
N LYS A 428 8.45 13.43 13.41
CA LYS A 428 8.58 14.04 14.75
C LYS A 428 7.45 15.00 15.10
N LEU A 429 6.80 15.56 14.10
CA LEU A 429 5.64 16.42 14.25
C LEU A 429 4.31 15.62 14.23
N ASP A 430 4.37 14.29 14.27
CA ASP A 430 3.23 13.37 14.10
C ASP A 430 2.44 13.65 12.81
N CYS A 431 3.15 13.96 11.72
CA CYS A 431 2.61 14.13 10.39
C CYS A 431 2.90 12.88 9.56
N GLU A 432 1.87 12.17 9.15
CA GLU A 432 2.02 10.96 8.34
C GLU A 432 2.38 11.30 6.89
N PRO A 433 3.42 10.69 6.31
CA PRO A 433 3.89 11.04 4.95
C PRO A 433 3.01 10.48 3.82
N ALA A 434 2.11 9.52 4.09
CA ALA A 434 1.27 8.90 3.07
C ALA A 434 0.35 9.89 2.34
N PRO A 435 -0.37 10.82 3.01
CA PRO A 435 -1.18 11.84 2.34
C PRO A 435 -0.34 12.80 1.49
N LEU A 436 0.91 13.07 1.89
CA LEU A 436 1.82 13.88 1.08
C LEU A 436 2.16 13.19 -0.23
N LEU A 437 2.51 11.89 -0.21
CA LEU A 437 2.78 11.14 -1.43
C LEU A 437 1.56 11.11 -2.36
N LEU A 438 0.35 10.91 -1.79
CA LEU A 438 -0.90 10.94 -2.57
C LEU A 438 -1.15 12.31 -3.19
N GLY A 439 -0.91 13.38 -2.44
CA GLY A 439 -0.96 14.75 -2.96
C GLY A 439 0.00 14.97 -4.11
N TYR A 440 1.23 14.49 -3.97
CA TYR A 440 2.25 14.59 -5.01
C TYR A 440 1.87 13.82 -6.30
N VAL A 441 1.37 12.59 -6.17
CA VAL A 441 1.00 11.75 -7.33
C VAL A 441 -0.29 12.23 -8.02
N LEU A 442 -1.31 12.56 -7.23
CA LEU A 442 -2.61 12.97 -7.77
C LEU A 442 -2.67 14.45 -8.15
N GLY A 443 -1.74 15.27 -7.64
CA GLY A 443 -1.73 16.71 -7.91
C GLY A 443 -1.69 17.09 -9.38
N PRO A 444 -0.70 16.64 -10.14
CA PRO A 444 -0.61 16.89 -11.59
C PRO A 444 -1.85 16.38 -12.35
N LEU A 445 -2.37 15.20 -11.99
CA LEU A 445 -3.56 14.63 -12.61
C LEU A 445 -4.82 15.45 -12.27
N LEU A 446 -4.96 15.89 -11.03
CA LEU A 446 -6.05 16.77 -10.60
C LEU A 446 -6.02 18.10 -11.36
N GLU A 447 -4.83 18.72 -11.49
CA GLU A 447 -4.65 19.95 -12.23
C GLU A 447 -5.01 19.76 -13.72
N GLU A 448 -4.55 18.69 -14.34
CA GLU A 448 -4.86 18.39 -15.74
C GLU A 448 -6.37 18.25 -15.98
N HIS A 449 -7.05 17.41 -15.16
CA HIS A 449 -8.49 17.22 -15.30
C HIS A 449 -9.29 18.47 -14.96
N LEU A 450 -8.88 19.24 -13.95
CA LEU A 450 -9.51 20.52 -13.62
C LEU A 450 -9.41 21.51 -14.78
N ARG A 451 -8.21 21.66 -15.37
CA ARG A 451 -8.01 22.54 -16.52
C ARG A 451 -8.83 22.11 -17.74
N ARG A 452 -8.84 20.80 -18.05
CA ARG A 452 -9.66 20.26 -19.15
C ARG A 452 -11.14 20.52 -18.91
N ALA A 453 -11.63 20.27 -17.69
CA ALA A 453 -13.01 20.52 -17.31
C ALA A 453 -13.41 21.99 -17.50
N MET A 454 -12.57 22.91 -16.99
CA MET A 454 -12.80 24.34 -17.12
C MET A 454 -12.70 24.86 -18.56
N LEU A 455 -11.78 24.33 -19.37
CA LEU A 455 -11.66 24.67 -20.78
C LEU A 455 -12.91 24.25 -21.57
N LEU A 456 -13.38 23.01 -21.37
CA LEU A 456 -14.59 22.49 -22.03
C LEU A 456 -15.85 23.27 -21.64
N ALA A 457 -15.92 23.70 -20.39
CA ALA A 457 -17.03 24.50 -19.84
C ALA A 457 -16.85 26.02 -20.06
N ARG A 458 -15.81 26.47 -20.78
CA ARG A 458 -15.52 27.90 -21.00
C ARG A 458 -15.45 28.73 -19.70
N GLY A 459 -14.92 28.11 -18.63
CA GLY A 459 -14.79 28.75 -17.32
C GLY A 459 -16.00 28.58 -16.40
N ASP A 460 -17.06 27.89 -16.82
CA ASP A 460 -18.25 27.65 -15.99
C ASP A 460 -18.05 26.41 -15.09
N PRO A 461 -18.08 26.55 -13.74
CA PRO A 461 -17.95 25.41 -12.82
C PRO A 461 -19.26 24.61 -12.65
N THR A 462 -20.39 25.08 -13.18
CA THR A 462 -21.71 24.45 -13.02
C THR A 462 -21.75 22.95 -13.32
N PRO A 463 -21.02 22.43 -14.36
CA PRO A 463 -21.01 21.00 -14.66
C PRO A 463 -20.53 20.10 -13.50
N PHE A 464 -19.69 20.58 -12.59
CA PHE A 464 -19.30 19.82 -11.40
C PHE A 464 -20.48 19.46 -10.50
N PHE A 465 -21.53 20.29 -10.50
CA PHE A 465 -22.70 20.17 -9.64
C PHE A 465 -23.97 19.69 -10.38
N THR A 466 -23.96 19.64 -11.70
CA THR A 466 -25.10 19.21 -12.51
C THR A 466 -24.94 17.81 -13.08
N ARG A 467 -23.71 17.33 -13.26
CA ARG A 467 -23.43 15.98 -13.72
C ARG A 467 -23.56 15.00 -12.55
N PRO A 468 -24.40 13.94 -12.65
CA PRO A 468 -24.79 13.14 -11.49
C PRO A 468 -23.60 12.43 -10.80
N ILE A 469 -22.65 11.91 -11.56
CA ILE A 469 -21.48 11.19 -11.02
C ILE A 469 -20.53 12.19 -10.32
N SER A 470 -20.23 13.32 -10.99
CA SER A 470 -19.40 14.37 -10.42
C SER A 470 -20.03 14.93 -9.13
N LEU A 471 -21.33 15.22 -9.15
CA LEU A 471 -22.08 15.68 -7.97
C LEU A 471 -22.01 14.67 -6.81
N ALA A 472 -22.17 13.38 -7.10
CA ALA A 472 -22.09 12.34 -6.07
C ALA A 472 -20.71 12.33 -5.39
N PHE A 473 -19.62 12.44 -6.15
CA PHE A 473 -18.27 12.53 -5.60
C PHE A 473 -18.04 13.84 -4.82
N MET A 474 -18.56 14.97 -5.31
CA MET A 474 -18.46 16.25 -4.59
C MET A 474 -19.22 16.22 -3.26
N ILE A 475 -20.42 15.63 -3.23
CA ILE A 475 -21.19 15.45 -1.99
C ILE A 475 -20.43 14.52 -1.03
N ALA A 476 -19.92 13.40 -1.52
CA ALA A 476 -19.12 12.48 -0.69
C ALA A 476 -17.90 13.19 -0.10
N THR A 477 -17.18 13.97 -0.90
CA THR A 477 -16.04 14.79 -0.45
C THR A 477 -16.45 15.79 0.65
N ALA A 478 -17.56 16.50 0.45
CA ALA A 478 -18.06 17.45 1.42
C ALA A 478 -18.48 16.77 2.74
N LEU A 479 -19.13 15.61 2.68
CA LEU A 479 -19.49 14.83 3.87
C LEU A 479 -18.27 14.36 4.64
N VAL A 480 -17.24 13.88 3.93
CA VAL A 480 -15.98 13.49 4.53
C VAL A 480 -15.30 14.69 5.21
N LEU A 481 -15.20 15.83 4.53
CA LEU A 481 -14.64 17.06 5.13
C LEU A 481 -15.41 17.51 6.38
N VAL A 482 -16.74 17.50 6.33
CA VAL A 482 -17.58 17.84 7.48
C VAL A 482 -17.32 16.87 8.65
N ALA A 483 -17.27 15.57 8.36
CA ALA A 483 -16.97 14.55 9.37
C ALA A 483 -15.59 14.73 10.01
N MET A 484 -14.59 15.22 9.26
CA MET A 484 -13.25 15.54 9.77
C MET A 484 -13.24 16.77 10.66
N VAL A 485 -13.84 17.86 10.19
CA VAL A 485 -13.71 19.17 10.82
C VAL A 485 -14.67 19.34 12.02
N ALA A 486 -15.84 18.69 11.99
CA ALA A 486 -16.84 18.82 13.05
C ALA A 486 -16.34 18.43 14.47
N PRO A 487 -15.58 17.32 14.65
CA PRO A 487 -15.01 16.99 15.97
C PRO A 487 -13.94 18.00 16.44
N ALA A 488 -13.12 18.53 15.52
CA ALA A 488 -12.09 19.50 15.82
C ALA A 488 -12.70 20.83 16.31
N LEU A 489 -13.79 21.30 15.66
CA LEU A 489 -14.52 22.49 16.05
C LEU A 489 -15.24 22.35 17.41
N ARG A 490 -15.68 21.13 17.75
CA ARG A 490 -16.29 20.86 19.05
C ARG A 490 -15.28 20.86 20.19
N ARG A 491 -14.06 20.36 19.95
CA ARG A 491 -12.97 20.38 20.98
C ARG A 491 -12.45 21.78 21.25
N GLY A 492 -12.41 22.67 20.26
CA GLY A 492 -11.98 24.06 20.43
C GLY A 492 -12.99 24.99 21.15
N LYS A 493 -14.24 24.54 21.37
CA LYS A 493 -15.26 25.29 22.13
C LYS A 493 -15.32 24.92 23.63
N GLY A 494 -14.51 23.94 24.06
CA GLY A 494 -14.45 23.46 25.45
C GLY A 494 -13.13 23.74 26.16
N ALA A 495 -12.23 24.54 25.57
CA ALA A 495 -11.01 25.10 26.18
C ALA A 495 -11.17 26.64 26.29
#